data_41d393d73a954d6f616a5089d3482e3a
#
_entry.id   41d393d73a954d6f616a5089d3482e3a
#
_cell.length_a   1.000
_cell.length_b   1.000
_cell.length_c   1.000
_cell.angle_alpha   90.00
_cell.angle_beta   90.00
_cell.angle_gamma   90.00
#
_symmetry.space_group_name_H-M   'P 1'
#
loop_
_entity.id
_entity.type
_entity.pdbx_description
1 polymer ?
#
loop_
_entity_poly.entity_id
_entity_poly.type
_entity_poly.pdbx_seq_one_letter_code
_entity_poly.pdbx_strand_id
1 'polypeptide(L)'
;MSKSSTTTKNIATPNRVTVHPGEMLNEEFLKPLGMSVNALAMALRVPATRIGAIVKGERAVTADTALRLARFYGTSPEFWMNLQAMHDLTKARMESGEAIARDVRPRAA
;
A
#
# COMPACT_ATOMS: atom_id res chain seq x y z
N MET A 1 -13.27 -20.42 -18.99
CA MET A 1 -13.27 -20.13 -18.59
C MET A 1 -13.23 -19.85 -17.39
N SER A 2 -13.15 -19.88 -16.81
CA SER A 2 -13.25 -19.63 -15.53
C SER A 2 -12.14 -18.98 -14.92
N LYS A 3 -11.18 -18.67 -15.55
CA LYS A 3 -10.10 -18.02 -14.99
C LYS A 3 -10.43 -16.74 -14.44
N SER A 4 -11.31 -16.04 -14.99
CA SER A 4 -11.66 -14.74 -14.44
C SER A 4 -12.30 -14.90 -13.09
N SER A 5 -13.01 -15.96 -12.85
CA SER A 5 -13.62 -16.09 -11.55
C SER A 5 -12.59 -16.34 -10.47
N THR A 6 -11.49 -16.95 -10.79
CA THR A 6 -10.44 -17.13 -9.82
C THR A 6 -9.89 -15.83 -9.33
N THR A 7 -9.63 -14.93 -10.26
CA THR A 7 -9.13 -13.63 -9.92
C THR A 7 -10.12 -12.86 -9.07
N THR A 8 -11.37 -12.95 -9.46
CA THR A 8 -12.42 -12.24 -8.75
C THR A 8 -12.53 -12.70 -7.31
N LYS A 9 -12.34 -13.96 -7.08
CA LYS A 9 -12.44 -14.46 -5.73
C LYS A 9 -11.45 -13.81 -4.80
N ASN A 10 -10.23 -13.66 -5.24
CA ASN A 10 -9.22 -13.06 -4.40
C ASN A 10 -9.56 -11.64 -4.05
N ILE A 11 -10.08 -10.91 -4.99
CA ILE A 11 -10.42 -9.53 -4.76
C ILE A 11 -11.62 -9.40 -3.85
N ALA A 12 -12.53 -10.34 -3.96
CA ALA A 12 -13.78 -10.22 -3.24
C ALA A 12 -13.73 -10.66 -1.80
N THR A 13 -12.62 -11.19 -1.32
CA THR A 13 -12.54 -11.68 0.04
C THR A 13 -12.75 -10.55 1.03
N PRO A 14 -13.83 -10.57 1.80
CA PRO A 14 -14.14 -9.43 2.65
C PRO A 14 -13.24 -9.26 3.85
N ASN A 15 -12.58 -10.33 4.29
CA ASN A 15 -11.72 -10.25 5.46
C ASN A 15 -10.30 -9.90 5.13
N ARG A 16 -10.01 -9.71 3.88
CA ARG A 16 -8.64 -9.52 3.48
C ARG A 16 -8.30 -8.05 3.30
N VAL A 17 -7.28 -7.61 4.02
CA VAL A 17 -6.75 -6.26 3.84
C VAL A 17 -5.80 -6.31 2.65
N THR A 18 -5.86 -5.30 1.80
CA THR A 18 -4.96 -5.23 0.65
C THR A 18 -3.52 -5.11 1.11
N VAL A 19 -2.62 -5.45 0.20
CA VAL A 19 -1.20 -5.43 0.49
C VAL A 19 -0.75 -4.03 0.89
N HIS A 20 0.02 -3.94 1.97
CA HIS A 20 0.64 -2.68 2.34
C HIS A 20 1.71 -2.33 1.31
N PRO A 21 1.88 -1.05 0.96
CA PRO A 21 2.91 -0.66 0.00
C PRO A 21 4.30 -1.14 0.38
N GLY A 22 4.59 -1.26 1.68
CA GLY A 22 5.87 -1.78 2.13
C GLY A 22 6.11 -3.22 1.73
N GLU A 23 5.06 -4.02 1.72
CA GLU A 23 5.18 -5.40 1.28
C GLU A 23 5.44 -5.45 -0.22
N MET A 24 4.73 -4.62 -0.99
CA MET A 24 4.98 -4.51 -2.41
C MET A 24 6.42 -4.10 -2.68
N LEU A 25 6.90 -3.10 -1.94
CA LEU A 25 8.26 -2.63 -2.09
C LEU A 25 9.27 -3.76 -1.83
N ASN A 26 9.06 -4.51 -0.76
CA ASN A 26 9.97 -5.56 -0.38
C ASN A 26 9.95 -6.72 -1.37
N GLU A 27 8.76 -7.20 -1.71
CA GLU A 27 8.62 -8.42 -2.51
C GLU A 27 8.91 -8.20 -3.99
N GLU A 28 8.52 -7.06 -4.52
CA GLU A 28 8.60 -6.83 -5.95
C GLU A 28 9.78 -5.97 -6.37
N PHE A 29 10.44 -5.30 -5.45
CA PHE A 29 11.56 -4.42 -5.79
C PHE A 29 12.83 -4.77 -5.04
N LEU A 30 12.81 -4.83 -3.70
CA LEU A 30 14.03 -5.06 -2.96
C LEU A 30 14.57 -6.47 -3.15
N LYS A 31 13.73 -7.47 -2.96
CA LYS A 31 14.18 -8.86 -3.09
C LYS A 31 14.65 -9.20 -4.49
N PRO A 32 13.86 -8.91 -5.54
CA PRO A 32 14.31 -9.24 -6.89
C PRO A 32 15.59 -8.55 -7.30
N LEU A 33 15.84 -7.33 -6.80
CA LEU A 33 17.03 -6.59 -7.14
C LEU A 33 18.19 -6.87 -6.20
N GLY A 34 18.00 -7.69 -5.17
CA GLY A 34 19.02 -7.94 -4.18
C GLY A 34 19.42 -6.68 -3.43
N MET A 35 18.47 -5.79 -3.21
CA MET A 35 18.73 -4.47 -2.66
C MET A 35 18.33 -4.41 -1.20
N SER A 36 19.21 -3.87 -0.35
CA SER A 36 18.91 -3.75 1.06
C SER A 36 18.09 -2.49 1.34
N VAL A 37 17.46 -2.47 2.51
CA VAL A 37 16.76 -1.28 2.97
C VAL A 37 17.71 -0.09 3.04
N ASN A 38 18.92 -0.32 3.57
CA ASN A 38 19.90 0.76 3.66
C ASN A 38 20.29 1.31 2.29
N ALA A 39 20.49 0.42 1.33
CA ALA A 39 20.87 0.86 -0.01
C ALA A 39 19.78 1.70 -0.64
N LEU A 40 18.53 1.26 -0.47
CA LEU A 40 17.41 2.04 -1.01
C LEU A 40 17.31 3.40 -0.32
N ALA A 41 17.42 3.42 1.00
CA ALA A 41 17.32 4.69 1.73
C ALA A 41 18.38 5.66 1.25
N MET A 42 19.60 5.18 1.04
CA MET A 42 20.66 6.04 0.52
C MET A 42 20.35 6.54 -0.87
N ALA A 43 19.82 5.69 -1.72
CA ALA A 43 19.46 6.10 -3.08
C ALA A 43 18.35 7.14 -3.08
N LEU A 44 17.41 7.02 -2.16
CA LEU A 44 16.29 7.95 -2.06
C LEU A 44 16.64 9.19 -1.23
N ARG A 45 17.79 9.19 -0.59
CA ARG A 45 18.24 10.30 0.26
C ARG A 45 17.30 10.52 1.45
N VAL A 46 16.91 9.43 2.11
CA VAL A 46 16.08 9.47 3.30
C VAL A 46 16.70 8.58 4.37
N PRO A 47 16.30 8.74 5.63
CA PRO A 47 16.82 7.85 6.68
C PRO A 47 16.41 6.42 6.46
N ALA A 48 17.29 5.49 6.80
CA ALA A 48 17.01 4.06 6.67
C ALA A 48 15.82 3.65 7.55
N THR A 49 15.65 4.34 8.69
CA THR A 49 14.52 4.03 9.57
C THR A 49 13.19 4.28 8.88
N ARG A 50 13.12 5.29 8.01
CA ARG A 50 11.89 5.54 7.27
C ARG A 50 11.54 4.36 6.38
N ILE A 51 12.51 3.90 5.59
CA ILE A 51 12.28 2.79 4.66
C ILE A 51 12.02 1.50 5.42
N GLY A 52 12.78 1.26 6.49
CA GLY A 52 12.57 0.05 7.29
C GLY A 52 11.18 -0.01 7.89
N ALA A 53 10.68 1.11 8.39
CA ALA A 53 9.35 1.16 8.97
C ALA A 53 8.27 0.93 7.90
N ILE A 54 8.46 1.47 6.70
CA ILE A 54 7.52 1.25 5.61
C ILE A 54 7.50 -0.23 5.21
N VAL A 55 8.66 -0.84 5.09
CA VAL A 55 8.76 -2.25 4.70
C VAL A 55 8.05 -3.15 5.71
N LYS A 56 8.13 -2.79 7.00
CA LYS A 56 7.45 -3.56 8.04
C LYS A 56 5.96 -3.26 8.14
N GLY A 57 5.47 -2.33 7.35
CA GLY A 57 4.05 -1.96 7.42
C GLY A 57 3.71 -1.07 8.59
N GLU A 58 4.70 -0.51 9.27
CA GLU A 58 4.49 0.33 10.44
C GLU A 58 4.38 1.80 10.11
N ARG A 59 4.66 2.17 8.86
CA ARG A 59 4.64 3.55 8.43
C ARG A 59 4.08 3.63 7.03
N ALA A 60 3.24 4.64 6.79
CA ALA A 60 2.62 4.84 5.49
C ALA A 60 3.60 5.45 4.50
N VAL A 61 3.35 5.18 3.23
CA VAL A 61 4.04 5.89 2.16
C VAL A 61 3.34 7.24 2.00
N THR A 62 4.11 8.31 2.24
CA THR A 62 3.60 9.66 2.05
C THR A 62 3.91 10.13 0.63
N ALA A 63 3.36 11.27 0.27
CA ALA A 63 3.61 11.83 -1.06
C ALA A 63 5.10 12.05 -1.32
N ASP A 64 5.83 12.53 -0.31
CA ASP A 64 7.27 12.72 -0.47
C ASP A 64 7.98 11.41 -0.79
N THR A 65 7.66 10.35 -0.05
CA THR A 65 8.29 9.06 -0.29
C THR A 65 7.87 8.49 -1.63
N ALA A 66 6.58 8.68 -2.00
CA ALA A 66 6.10 8.20 -3.29
C ALA A 66 6.84 8.86 -4.45
N LEU A 67 7.09 10.16 -4.34
CA LEU A 67 7.84 10.87 -5.38
C LEU A 67 9.25 10.32 -5.51
N ARG A 68 9.90 10.04 -4.39
CA ARG A 68 11.26 9.52 -4.41
C ARG A 68 11.33 8.10 -4.96
N LEU A 69 10.39 7.24 -4.57
CA LEU A 69 10.32 5.88 -5.08
C LEU A 69 10.06 5.88 -6.58
N ALA A 70 9.12 6.73 -7.01
CA ALA A 70 8.79 6.82 -8.42
C ALA A 70 9.99 7.26 -9.24
N ARG A 71 10.71 8.23 -8.75
CA ARG A 71 11.90 8.74 -9.45
C ARG A 71 12.95 7.65 -9.58
N PHE A 72 13.20 6.92 -8.50
CA PHE A 72 14.26 5.92 -8.50
C PHE A 72 13.91 4.70 -9.34
N TYR A 73 12.70 4.18 -9.17
CA TYR A 73 12.30 2.95 -9.85
C TYR A 73 11.63 3.16 -11.19
N GLY A 74 11.31 4.39 -11.54
CA GLY A 74 10.64 4.65 -12.83
C GLY A 74 9.16 4.33 -12.83
N THR A 75 8.56 4.19 -11.65
CA THR A 75 7.10 4.03 -11.54
C THR A 75 6.47 5.42 -11.43
N SER A 76 5.15 5.46 -11.37
CA SER A 76 4.49 6.72 -11.09
C SER A 76 4.33 6.92 -9.58
N PRO A 77 4.28 8.16 -9.10
CA PRO A 77 3.98 8.37 -7.69
C PRO A 77 2.59 7.86 -7.32
N GLU A 78 1.65 7.95 -8.25
CA GLU A 78 0.29 7.47 -8.04
C GLU A 78 0.25 5.98 -7.76
N PHE A 79 1.14 5.22 -8.36
CA PHE A 79 1.22 3.78 -8.08
C PHE A 79 1.36 3.53 -6.57
N TRP A 80 2.30 4.24 -5.94
CA TRP A 80 2.55 4.05 -4.52
C TRP A 80 1.44 4.63 -3.65
N MET A 81 0.91 5.79 -4.04
CA MET A 81 -0.16 6.42 -3.26
C MET A 81 -1.46 5.62 -3.37
N ASN A 82 -1.73 5.04 -4.54
CA ASN A 82 -2.92 4.23 -4.69
C ASN A 82 -2.86 2.96 -3.85
N LEU A 83 -1.69 2.34 -3.77
CA LEU A 83 -1.52 1.17 -2.91
C LEU A 83 -1.80 1.54 -1.46
N GLN A 84 -1.27 2.67 -1.02
CA GLN A 84 -1.47 3.12 0.35
C GLN A 84 -2.94 3.42 0.61
N ALA A 85 -3.58 4.13 -0.30
CA ALA A 85 -4.99 4.49 -0.13
C ALA A 85 -5.89 3.26 -0.07
N MET A 86 -5.65 2.29 -0.95
CA MET A 86 -6.45 1.07 -0.94
C MET A 86 -6.26 0.28 0.33
N HIS A 87 -5.01 0.19 0.80
CA HIS A 87 -4.74 -0.50 2.05
C HIS A 87 -5.47 0.17 3.20
N ASP A 88 -5.34 1.49 3.31
CA ASP A 88 -5.94 2.24 4.40
C ASP A 88 -7.47 2.16 4.36
N LEU A 89 -8.04 2.28 3.17
CA LEU A 89 -9.49 2.25 3.03
C LEU A 89 -10.06 0.89 3.38
N THR A 90 -9.42 -0.17 2.89
CA THR A 90 -9.88 -1.52 3.20
C THR A 90 -9.80 -1.79 4.69
N LYS A 91 -8.70 -1.38 5.31
CA LYS A 91 -8.54 -1.57 6.75
C LYS A 91 -9.59 -0.79 7.52
N ALA A 92 -9.85 0.46 7.13
CA ALA A 92 -10.85 1.27 7.79
C ALA A 92 -12.24 0.67 7.65
N ARG A 93 -12.55 0.13 6.47
CA ARG A 93 -13.84 -0.53 6.27
C ARG A 93 -14.01 -1.72 7.19
N MET A 94 -12.96 -2.50 7.35
CA MET A 94 -13.03 -3.67 8.22
C MET A 94 -13.18 -3.28 9.68
N GLU A 95 -12.51 -2.22 10.08
CA GLU A 95 -12.51 -1.81 11.49
C GLU A 95 -13.72 -0.98 11.86
N SER A 96 -14.22 -0.15 10.96
CA SER A 96 -15.24 0.82 11.31
C SER A 96 -16.40 0.91 10.31
N GLY A 97 -16.37 0.13 9.25
CA GLY A 97 -17.36 0.27 8.18
C GLY A 97 -18.79 0.13 8.66
N GLU A 98 -19.06 -0.88 9.48
CA GLU A 98 -20.40 -1.12 9.96
C GLU A 98 -20.87 -0.01 10.90
N ALA A 99 -19.99 0.44 11.77
CA ALA A 99 -20.34 1.51 12.69
C ALA A 99 -20.63 2.80 11.94
N ILE A 100 -19.82 3.09 10.93
CA ILE A 100 -20.04 4.30 10.15
C ILE A 100 -21.36 4.21 9.39
N ALA A 101 -21.65 3.08 8.79
CA ALA A 101 -22.88 2.91 8.03
C ALA A 101 -24.11 3.05 8.95
N ARG A 102 -23.99 2.60 10.18
CA ARG A 102 -25.08 2.70 11.14
C ARG A 102 -25.25 4.11 11.67
N ASP A 103 -24.12 4.76 11.99
CA ASP A 103 -24.17 6.03 12.70
C ASP A 103 -24.21 7.25 11.81
N VAL A 104 -23.63 7.18 10.63
CA VAL A 104 -23.62 8.31 9.72
C VAL A 104 -24.72 8.12 8.68
N ARG A 105 -25.73 8.98 8.75
CA ARG A 105 -26.86 8.88 7.84
C ARG A 105 -26.61 9.72 6.61
N PRO A 106 -26.91 9.19 5.42
CA PRO A 106 -26.78 10.00 4.22
C PRO A 106 -27.64 11.24 4.32
N ARG A 107 -27.14 12.32 3.79
CA ARG A 107 -27.88 13.56 3.78
C ARG A 107 -29.08 13.42 2.84
N ALA A 108 -30.22 13.92 3.27
CA ALA A 108 -31.42 13.86 2.44
C ALA A 108 -31.22 14.76 1.22
N ALA A 109 -31.71 14.30 0.05
CA ALA A 109 -31.54 15.02 -1.22
C ALA A 109 -32.39 16.29 -1.26
#